data_88f60afa5c438614f5fa5c9b251a49e7
#
_entry.id   88f60afa5c438614f5fa5c9b251a49e7
#
_cell.length_a   1.000
_cell.length_b   1.000
_cell.length_c   1.000
_cell.angle_alpha   90.00
_cell.angle_beta   90.00
_cell.angle_gamma   90.00
#
_symmetry.space_group_name_H-M   'P 1'
#
loop_
_entity.id
_entity.type
_entity.pdbx_description
1 polymer ?
#
loop_
_entity_poly.entity_id
_entity_poly.type
_entity_poly.pdbx_seq_one_letter_code
_entity_poly.pdbx_strand_id
1 'polypeptide(L)'
;MGDIIEKRPGKIAEVLLGGVLIILTTFVPYLNLINIFPFAGIILSGAFATWVYIIRHQARLSYNEAFMLGAQSGFVGGAFLLFVIYLLLEKARNLSTAEFQKVLADWGGRMPADSGDLYRQVMTVVNAPMGIKAVSFLVSMVLIGLIFAPLCGLGSRLTVYLLKRQARKSAK
;
A
#
# COMPACT_ATOMS: atom_id res chain seq x y z
N MET A 1 -35.79 -16.01 22.63
CA MET A 1 -35.40 -15.34 21.37
C MET A 1 -33.88 -15.40 21.33
N GLY A 2 -33.34 -16.38 20.61
CA GLY A 2 -31.88 -16.54 20.50
C GLY A 2 -31.33 -15.48 19.57
N ASP A 3 -30.40 -14.69 20.09
CA ASP A 3 -29.58 -13.79 19.26
C ASP A 3 -28.82 -14.64 18.23
N ILE A 4 -29.30 -14.62 17.01
CA ILE A 4 -28.55 -15.11 15.86
C ILE A 4 -27.38 -14.11 15.72
N ILE A 5 -26.27 -14.44 16.34
CA ILE A 5 -25.00 -13.74 16.10
C ILE A 5 -24.65 -14.03 14.64
N GLU A 6 -25.05 -13.14 13.77
CA GLU A 6 -24.73 -13.18 12.35
C GLU A 6 -23.22 -13.08 12.24
N LYS A 7 -22.58 -14.24 12.07
CA LYS A 7 -21.12 -14.36 12.01
C LYS A 7 -20.64 -13.55 10.83
N ARG A 8 -20.17 -12.34 11.10
CA ARG A 8 -19.67 -11.46 10.03
C ARG A 8 -18.57 -12.18 9.25
N PRO A 9 -18.67 -12.23 7.93
CA PRO A 9 -17.66 -12.91 7.12
C PRO A 9 -16.28 -12.29 7.35
N GLY A 10 -15.25 -13.13 7.30
CA GLY A 10 -13.86 -12.71 7.48
C GLY A 10 -13.46 -11.66 6.44
N LYS A 11 -12.72 -10.65 6.86
CA LYS A 11 -12.28 -9.52 6.01
C LYS A 11 -10.88 -9.74 5.40
N ILE A 12 -10.22 -10.85 5.74
CA ILE A 12 -8.80 -11.09 5.44
C ILE A 12 -8.54 -11.12 3.93
N ALA A 13 -9.41 -11.79 3.17
CA ALA A 13 -9.23 -11.93 1.73
C ALA A 13 -9.28 -10.58 1.01
N GLU A 14 -10.20 -9.69 1.40
CA GLU A 14 -10.36 -8.38 0.80
C GLU A 14 -9.28 -7.40 1.26
N VAL A 15 -8.80 -7.54 2.50
CA VAL A 15 -7.63 -6.81 3.00
C VAL A 15 -6.38 -7.17 2.18
N LEU A 16 -6.15 -8.46 1.95
CA LEU A 16 -5.04 -8.93 1.12
C LEU A 16 -5.19 -8.48 -0.34
N LEU A 17 -6.40 -8.55 -0.89
CA LEU A 17 -6.68 -8.09 -2.25
C LEU A 17 -6.36 -6.61 -2.41
N GLY A 18 -6.76 -5.76 -1.47
CA GLY A 18 -6.38 -4.34 -1.47
C GLY A 18 -4.86 -4.15 -1.37
N GLY A 19 -4.19 -4.92 -0.54
CA GLY A 19 -2.73 -4.92 -0.42
C GLY A 19 -2.02 -5.31 -1.73
N VAL A 20 -2.49 -6.36 -2.41
CA VAL A 20 -1.97 -6.79 -3.72
C VAL A 20 -2.16 -5.70 -4.77
N LEU A 21 -3.30 -5.02 -4.79
CA LEU A 21 -3.55 -3.92 -5.71
C LEU A 21 -2.58 -2.76 -5.52
N ILE A 22 -2.19 -2.44 -4.29
CA ILE A 22 -1.16 -1.42 -4.03
C ILE A 22 0.15 -1.81 -4.71
N ILE A 23 0.56 -3.07 -4.59
CA ILE A 23 1.78 -3.58 -5.23
C ILE A 23 1.66 -3.49 -6.76
N LEU A 24 0.54 -3.95 -7.32
CA LEU A 24 0.32 -3.92 -8.77
C LEU A 24 0.32 -2.49 -9.32
N THR A 25 -0.33 -1.54 -8.65
CA THR A 25 -0.34 -0.13 -9.08
C THR A 25 1.02 0.54 -8.97
N THR A 26 1.92 0.00 -8.14
CA THR A 26 3.29 0.52 -7.99
C THR A 26 4.25 -0.07 -9.02
N PHE A 27 4.18 -1.37 -9.29
CA PHE A 27 5.16 -2.07 -10.13
C PHE A 27 4.75 -2.21 -11.59
N VAL A 28 3.45 -2.24 -11.91
CA VAL A 28 2.99 -2.37 -13.29
C VAL A 28 3.01 -1.01 -13.98
N PRO A 29 3.83 -0.81 -15.04
CA PRO A 29 4.07 0.50 -15.65
C PRO A 29 2.78 1.22 -16.08
N TYR A 30 1.83 0.50 -16.68
CA TYR A 30 0.55 1.08 -17.13
C TYR A 30 -0.36 1.45 -15.96
N LEU A 31 -0.35 0.67 -14.88
CA LEU A 31 -1.13 0.97 -13.67
C LEU A 31 -0.48 2.09 -12.85
N ASN A 32 0.83 2.27 -12.96
CA ASN A 32 1.55 3.36 -12.30
C ASN A 32 1.14 4.74 -12.84
N LEU A 33 0.59 4.82 -14.06
CA LEU A 33 -0.01 6.05 -14.60
C LEU A 33 -1.15 6.59 -13.71
N ILE A 34 -1.84 5.73 -12.97
CA ILE A 34 -2.84 6.15 -11.98
C ILE A 34 -2.20 6.99 -10.87
N ASN A 35 -0.93 6.74 -10.57
CA ASN A 35 -0.16 7.47 -9.55
C ASN A 35 0.37 8.83 -10.03
N ILE A 36 0.07 9.28 -11.26
CA ILE A 36 0.26 10.68 -11.70
C ILE A 36 -0.47 11.62 -10.72
N PHE A 37 -1.65 11.22 -10.25
CA PHE A 37 -2.27 11.86 -9.09
C PHE A 37 -1.68 11.21 -7.82
N PRO A 38 -1.01 12.00 -6.95
CA PRO A 38 -0.37 11.47 -5.76
C PRO A 38 -1.33 10.58 -4.96
N PHE A 39 -0.89 9.36 -4.67
CA PHE A 39 -1.63 8.39 -3.87
C PHE A 39 -2.94 7.84 -4.47
N ALA A 40 -3.30 8.18 -5.71
CA ALA A 40 -4.56 7.71 -6.31
C ALA A 40 -4.65 6.18 -6.36
N GLY A 41 -3.57 5.49 -6.71
CA GLY A 41 -3.51 4.02 -6.70
C GLY A 41 -3.80 3.42 -5.32
N ILE A 42 -3.30 4.04 -4.25
CA ILE A 42 -3.52 3.61 -2.87
C ILE A 42 -4.99 3.82 -2.47
N ILE A 43 -5.54 5.00 -2.77
CA ILE A 43 -6.94 5.33 -2.49
C ILE A 43 -7.88 4.38 -3.24
N LEU A 44 -7.62 4.13 -4.53
CA LEU A 44 -8.41 3.22 -5.35
C LEU A 44 -8.31 1.78 -4.88
N SER A 45 -7.16 1.34 -4.39
CA SER A 45 -6.99 -0.02 -3.83
C SER A 45 -7.91 -0.24 -2.62
N GLY A 46 -7.98 0.72 -1.71
CA GLY A 46 -8.92 0.69 -0.59
C GLY A 46 -10.38 0.74 -1.03
N ALA A 47 -10.69 1.58 -2.01
CA ALA A 47 -12.04 1.69 -2.59
C ALA A 47 -12.47 0.35 -3.20
N PHE A 48 -11.61 -0.28 -3.98
CA PHE A 48 -11.88 -1.56 -4.65
C PHE A 48 -12.04 -2.71 -3.65
N ALA A 49 -11.16 -2.81 -2.65
CA ALA A 49 -11.25 -3.82 -1.60
C ALA A 49 -12.61 -3.77 -0.88
N THR A 50 -13.06 -2.57 -0.55
CA THR A 50 -14.37 -2.35 0.09
C THR A 50 -15.52 -2.67 -0.85
N TRP A 51 -15.41 -2.29 -2.11
CA TRP A 51 -16.42 -2.60 -3.13
C TRP A 51 -16.59 -4.11 -3.31
N VAL A 52 -15.48 -4.86 -3.44
CA VAL A 52 -15.49 -6.32 -3.53
C VAL A 52 -16.11 -6.95 -2.27
N TYR A 53 -15.75 -6.45 -1.08
CA TYR A 53 -16.33 -6.93 0.16
C TYR A 53 -17.86 -6.78 0.18
N ILE A 54 -18.37 -5.61 -0.20
CA ILE A 54 -19.81 -5.34 -0.21
C ILE A 54 -20.53 -6.25 -1.19
N ILE A 55 -20.00 -6.43 -2.41
CA ILE A 55 -20.64 -7.28 -3.43
C ILE A 55 -20.60 -8.76 -3.02
N ARG A 56 -19.44 -9.23 -2.58
CA ARG A 56 -19.25 -10.65 -2.27
C ARG A 56 -20.08 -11.10 -1.07
N HIS A 57 -20.19 -10.25 -0.07
CA HIS A 57 -20.88 -10.60 1.18
C HIS A 57 -22.25 -9.96 1.31
N GLN A 58 -22.65 -9.14 0.33
CA GLN A 58 -23.91 -8.36 0.35
C GLN A 58 -24.08 -7.58 1.68
N ALA A 59 -22.95 -7.19 2.27
CA ALA A 59 -22.91 -6.59 3.59
C ALA A 59 -23.14 -5.08 3.52
N ARG A 60 -23.99 -4.55 4.41
CA ARG A 60 -24.12 -3.11 4.60
C ARG A 60 -23.03 -2.64 5.57
N LEU A 61 -22.08 -1.87 5.05
CA LEU A 61 -21.02 -1.29 5.86
C LEU A 61 -21.38 0.12 6.35
N SER A 62 -21.05 0.39 7.60
CA SER A 62 -20.97 1.76 8.10
C SER A 62 -19.73 2.45 7.54
N TYR A 63 -19.67 3.79 7.62
CA TYR A 63 -18.50 4.55 7.16
C TYR A 63 -17.22 4.20 7.94
N ASN A 64 -17.36 3.91 9.24
CA ASN A 64 -16.24 3.55 10.09
C ASN A 64 -15.73 2.12 9.80
N GLU A 65 -16.64 1.18 9.57
CA GLU A 65 -16.27 -0.18 9.19
C GLU A 65 -15.55 -0.24 7.84
N ALA A 66 -16.03 0.55 6.88
CA ALA A 66 -15.37 0.68 5.58
C ALA A 66 -13.98 1.31 5.73
N PHE A 67 -13.87 2.39 6.52
CA PHE A 67 -12.58 3.02 6.78
C PHE A 67 -11.59 2.03 7.42
N MET A 68 -12.01 1.26 8.42
CA MET A 68 -11.17 0.26 9.08
C MET A 68 -10.72 -0.84 8.13
N LEU A 69 -11.61 -1.32 7.23
CA LEU A 69 -11.26 -2.31 6.23
C LEU A 69 -10.19 -1.77 5.26
N GLY A 70 -10.39 -0.55 4.76
CA GLY A 70 -9.41 0.10 3.91
C GLY A 70 -8.09 0.40 4.63
N ALA A 71 -8.16 0.87 5.88
CA ALA A 71 -6.97 1.13 6.67
C ALA A 71 -6.14 -0.14 6.90
N GLN A 72 -6.78 -1.27 7.19
CA GLN A 72 -6.11 -2.57 7.28
C GLN A 72 -5.47 -2.98 5.94
N SER A 73 -6.19 -2.79 4.82
CA SER A 73 -5.63 -3.03 3.48
C SER A 73 -4.41 -2.17 3.18
N GLY A 74 -4.48 -0.88 3.52
CA GLY A 74 -3.38 0.05 3.33
C GLY A 74 -2.17 -0.30 4.18
N PHE A 75 -2.39 -0.63 5.45
CA PHE A 75 -1.31 -1.03 6.35
C PHE A 75 -0.60 -2.30 5.86
N VAL A 76 -1.36 -3.34 5.58
CA VAL A 76 -0.82 -4.62 5.07
C VAL A 76 -0.16 -4.42 3.71
N GLY A 77 -0.80 -3.69 2.81
CA GLY A 77 -0.27 -3.41 1.47
C GLY A 77 1.02 -2.60 1.50
N GLY A 78 1.10 -1.56 2.34
CA GLY A 78 2.31 -0.75 2.52
C GLY A 78 3.47 -1.55 3.11
N ALA A 79 3.20 -2.35 4.13
CA ALA A 79 4.19 -3.24 4.72
C ALA A 79 4.71 -4.28 3.71
N PHE A 80 3.79 -4.89 2.95
CA PHE A 80 4.14 -5.90 1.95
C PHE A 80 4.86 -5.30 0.74
N LEU A 81 4.51 -4.09 0.32
CA LEU A 81 5.23 -3.35 -0.73
C LEU A 81 6.70 -3.17 -0.37
N LEU A 82 6.99 -2.71 0.86
CA LEU A 82 8.38 -2.60 1.32
C LEU A 82 9.11 -3.93 1.36
N PHE A 83 8.42 -4.99 1.80
CA PHE A 83 9.00 -6.33 1.81
C PHE A 83 9.40 -6.78 0.39
N VAL A 84 8.54 -6.55 -0.60
CA VAL A 84 8.85 -6.85 -2.01
C VAL A 84 10.02 -6.01 -2.51
N ILE A 85 10.04 -4.71 -2.22
CA ILE A 85 11.16 -3.82 -2.57
C ILE A 85 12.46 -4.33 -1.95
N TYR A 86 12.44 -4.73 -0.69
CA TYR A 86 13.61 -5.28 0.00
C TYR A 86 14.13 -6.55 -0.68
N LEU A 87 13.24 -7.48 -1.03
CA LEU A 87 13.62 -8.71 -1.74
C LEU A 87 14.22 -8.42 -3.12
N LEU A 88 13.65 -7.45 -3.84
CA LEU A 88 14.17 -7.04 -5.15
C LEU A 88 15.55 -6.39 -5.02
N LEU A 89 15.76 -5.55 -4.01
CA LEU A 89 17.06 -4.93 -3.72
C LEU A 89 18.11 -5.97 -3.29
N GLU A 90 17.70 -6.95 -2.46
CA GLU A 90 18.61 -8.03 -2.04
C GLU A 90 19.01 -8.90 -3.25
N LYS A 91 18.07 -9.18 -4.14
CA LYS A 91 18.34 -9.91 -5.39
C LYS A 91 19.21 -9.09 -6.34
N ALA A 92 18.98 -7.78 -6.45
CA ALA A 92 19.79 -6.87 -7.26
C ALA A 92 21.20 -6.73 -6.71
N ARG A 93 21.39 -6.82 -5.39
CA ARG A 93 22.71 -6.81 -4.75
C ARG A 93 23.59 -8.02 -5.11
N ASN A 94 22.96 -9.14 -5.48
CA ASN A 94 23.67 -10.33 -5.97
C ASN A 94 24.04 -10.23 -7.47
N LEU A 95 23.51 -9.25 -8.21
CA LEU A 95 24.05 -8.81 -9.48
C LEU A 95 25.33 -8.04 -9.16
N SER A 96 26.41 -8.31 -9.88
CA SER A 96 27.77 -7.88 -9.59
C SER A 96 27.83 -6.45 -8.96
N THR A 97 28.62 -6.28 -7.94
CA THR A 97 28.81 -5.00 -7.20
C THR A 97 29.09 -3.81 -8.14
N ALA A 98 29.71 -4.09 -9.30
CA ALA A 98 30.02 -3.09 -10.33
C ALA A 98 28.78 -2.59 -11.09
N GLU A 99 27.83 -3.47 -11.42
CA GLU A 99 26.57 -3.07 -12.10
C GLU A 99 25.65 -2.28 -11.15
N PHE A 100 25.59 -2.68 -9.89
CA PHE A 100 24.83 -1.95 -8.89
C PHE A 100 25.41 -0.55 -8.64
N GLN A 101 26.76 -0.44 -8.55
CA GLN A 101 27.44 0.86 -8.44
C GLN A 101 27.21 1.73 -9.67
N LYS A 102 27.15 1.15 -10.87
CA LYS A 102 26.87 1.87 -12.12
C LYS A 102 25.45 2.42 -12.15
N VAL A 103 24.45 1.63 -11.73
CA VAL A 103 23.07 2.09 -11.60
C VAL A 103 22.93 3.20 -10.56
N LEU A 104 23.60 3.09 -9.42
CA LEU A 104 23.61 4.13 -8.39
C LEU A 104 24.34 5.40 -8.85
N ALA A 105 25.44 5.27 -9.61
CA ALA A 105 26.15 6.40 -10.18
C ALA A 105 25.33 7.11 -11.26
N ASP A 106 24.64 6.37 -12.12
CA ASP A 106 23.69 6.92 -13.11
C ASP A 106 22.50 7.63 -12.45
N TRP A 107 22.02 7.09 -11.35
CA TRP A 107 20.98 7.74 -10.54
C TRP A 107 21.50 8.99 -9.85
N GLY A 108 22.66 8.92 -9.23
CA GLY A 108 23.33 10.05 -8.57
C GLY A 108 23.66 11.19 -9.54
N GLY A 109 24.03 10.88 -10.79
CA GLY A 109 24.29 11.89 -11.83
C GLY A 109 23.03 12.60 -12.35
N ARG A 110 21.84 12.06 -12.11
CA ARG A 110 20.55 12.64 -12.48
C ARG A 110 19.86 13.39 -11.33
N MET A 111 20.38 13.28 -10.12
CA MET A 111 19.83 13.97 -8.96
C MET A 111 20.33 15.41 -8.89
N PRO A 112 19.46 16.37 -8.47
CA PRO A 112 19.91 17.73 -8.18
C PRO A 112 21.04 17.76 -7.16
N ALA A 113 21.90 18.76 -7.22
CA ALA A 113 23.10 18.89 -6.37
C ALA A 113 22.83 18.80 -4.85
N ASP A 114 21.61 19.13 -4.41
CA ASP A 114 21.15 19.02 -3.01
C ASP A 114 20.89 17.57 -2.53
N SER A 115 20.94 16.60 -3.44
CA SER A 115 20.63 15.19 -3.12
C SER A 115 21.83 14.40 -2.59
N GLY A 116 23.01 15.03 -2.48
CA GLY A 116 24.22 14.40 -1.96
C GLY A 116 24.07 13.83 -0.54
N ASP A 117 23.26 14.47 0.29
CA ASP A 117 22.99 14.02 1.66
C ASP A 117 22.05 12.79 1.68
N LEU A 118 21.06 12.73 0.79
CA LEU A 118 20.21 11.55 0.62
C LEU A 118 21.02 10.34 0.14
N TYR A 119 21.94 10.54 -0.81
CA TYR A 119 22.84 9.48 -1.26
C TYR A 119 23.72 8.95 -0.14
N ARG A 120 24.33 9.84 0.67
CA ARG A 120 25.12 9.45 1.85
C ARG A 120 24.28 8.69 2.87
N GLN A 121 23.06 9.13 3.17
CA GLN A 121 22.15 8.44 4.09
C GLN A 121 21.79 7.04 3.59
N VAL A 122 21.47 6.88 2.31
CA VAL A 122 21.18 5.57 1.71
C VAL A 122 22.40 4.67 1.79
N MET A 123 23.61 5.17 1.48
CA MET A 123 24.85 4.40 1.58
C MET A 123 25.20 4.01 3.02
N THR A 124 24.89 4.86 3.98
CA THR A 124 25.08 4.55 5.41
C THR A 124 24.19 3.38 5.83
N VAL A 125 22.94 3.36 5.39
CA VAL A 125 21.98 2.25 5.65
C VAL A 125 22.40 0.98 4.92
N VAL A 126 22.84 1.09 3.67
CA VAL A 126 23.30 -0.07 2.86
C VAL A 126 24.52 -0.74 3.48
N ASN A 127 25.43 0.03 4.09
CA ASN A 127 26.65 -0.48 4.72
C ASN A 127 26.49 -0.78 6.22
N ALA A 128 25.31 -0.53 6.82
CA ALA A 128 25.07 -0.77 8.24
C ALA A 128 25.15 -2.26 8.61
N PRO A 129 25.48 -2.61 9.86
CA PRO A 129 25.40 -3.97 10.38
C PRO A 129 24.00 -4.58 10.20
N MET A 130 23.92 -5.91 10.02
CA MET A 130 22.68 -6.61 9.69
C MET A 130 21.56 -6.37 10.72
N GLY A 131 21.89 -6.24 12.00
CA GLY A 131 20.93 -5.92 13.05
C GLY A 131 20.28 -4.54 12.87
N ILE A 132 21.07 -3.53 12.54
CA ILE A 132 20.57 -2.16 12.29
C ILE A 132 19.69 -2.13 11.04
N LYS A 133 20.08 -2.87 9.98
CA LYS A 133 19.26 -3.02 8.77
C LYS A 133 17.90 -3.63 9.07
N ALA A 134 17.86 -4.70 9.85
CA ALA A 134 16.61 -5.36 10.20
C ALA A 134 15.67 -4.43 11.00
N VAL A 135 16.20 -3.73 11.99
CA VAL A 135 15.43 -2.76 12.78
C VAL A 135 14.92 -1.61 11.90
N SER A 136 15.77 -1.02 11.08
CA SER A 136 15.40 0.05 10.15
C SER A 136 14.32 -0.40 9.17
N PHE A 137 14.43 -1.63 8.68
CA PHE A 137 13.44 -2.23 7.78
C PHE A 137 12.08 -2.38 8.46
N LEU A 138 12.04 -2.94 9.68
CA LEU A 138 10.80 -3.11 10.44
C LEU A 138 10.13 -1.76 10.74
N VAL A 139 10.92 -0.77 11.18
CA VAL A 139 10.42 0.58 11.44
C VAL A 139 9.84 1.19 10.16
N SER A 140 10.53 1.05 9.04
CA SER A 140 10.06 1.55 7.74
C SER A 140 8.78 0.87 7.27
N MET A 141 8.64 -0.44 7.48
CA MET A 141 7.39 -1.18 7.20
C MET A 141 6.21 -0.61 7.98
N VAL A 142 6.39 -0.37 9.28
CA VAL A 142 5.34 0.20 10.13
C VAL A 142 5.00 1.62 9.69
N LEU A 143 6.00 2.47 9.45
CA LEU A 143 5.78 3.87 9.03
C LEU A 143 5.02 3.95 7.69
N ILE A 144 5.43 3.20 6.68
CA ILE A 144 4.74 3.20 5.38
C ILE A 144 3.33 2.61 5.52
N GLY A 145 3.18 1.54 6.29
CA GLY A 145 1.86 0.99 6.60
C GLY A 145 0.94 2.02 7.26
N LEU A 146 1.46 2.80 8.22
CA LEU A 146 0.71 3.87 8.88
C LEU A 146 0.35 5.03 7.94
N ILE A 147 1.19 5.36 6.96
CA ILE A 147 0.89 6.40 5.95
C ILE A 147 -0.18 5.89 4.96
N PHE A 148 -0.09 4.64 4.53
CA PHE A 148 -1.02 4.08 3.56
C PHE A 148 -2.39 3.75 4.16
N ALA A 149 -2.45 3.42 5.44
CA ALA A 149 -3.69 3.10 6.15
C ALA A 149 -4.78 4.18 6.00
N PRO A 150 -4.54 5.46 6.36
CA PRO A 150 -5.58 6.49 6.22
C PRO A 150 -5.96 6.75 4.77
N LEU A 151 -5.02 6.67 3.82
CA LEU A 151 -5.29 6.90 2.40
C LEU A 151 -6.24 5.83 1.83
N CYS A 152 -5.97 4.54 2.08
CA CYS A 152 -6.88 3.46 1.73
C CYS A 152 -8.21 3.56 2.48
N GLY A 153 -8.19 3.95 3.75
CA GLY A 153 -9.38 4.16 4.56
C GLY A 153 -10.31 5.23 3.96
N LEU A 154 -9.74 6.33 3.47
CA LEU A 154 -10.49 7.38 2.77
C LEU A 154 -11.12 6.85 1.48
N GLY A 155 -10.40 6.08 0.66
CA GLY A 155 -10.94 5.44 -0.53
C GLY A 155 -12.12 4.53 -0.24
N SER A 156 -12.00 3.71 0.80
CA SER A 156 -13.06 2.81 1.27
C SER A 156 -14.31 3.57 1.73
N ARG A 157 -14.11 4.65 2.48
CA ARG A 157 -15.21 5.51 2.94
C ARG A 157 -15.94 6.18 1.78
N LEU A 158 -15.19 6.62 0.76
CA LEU A 158 -15.74 7.20 -0.46
C LEU A 158 -16.59 6.19 -1.22
N THR A 159 -16.18 4.93 -1.32
CA THR A 159 -16.96 3.87 -1.96
C THR A 159 -18.32 3.69 -1.31
N VAL A 160 -18.38 3.58 0.02
CA VAL A 160 -19.65 3.46 0.74
C VAL A 160 -20.53 4.69 0.54
N TYR A 161 -19.93 5.88 0.52
CA TYR A 161 -20.66 7.12 0.25
C TYR A 161 -21.33 7.10 -1.14
N LEU A 162 -20.56 6.73 -2.18
CA LEU A 162 -21.05 6.68 -3.56
C LEU A 162 -22.16 5.63 -3.72
N LEU A 163 -21.99 4.44 -3.16
CA LEU A 163 -23.01 3.39 -3.22
C LEU A 163 -24.32 3.80 -2.50
N LYS A 164 -24.22 4.41 -1.33
CA LYS A 164 -25.40 4.93 -0.61
C LYS A 164 -26.10 6.04 -1.40
N ARG A 165 -25.34 6.90 -2.08
CA ARG A 165 -25.88 7.97 -2.92
C ARG A 165 -26.62 7.40 -4.14
N GLN A 166 -26.07 6.38 -4.78
CA GLN A 166 -26.72 5.70 -5.92
C GLN A 166 -28.02 5.02 -5.48
N ALA A 167 -28.00 4.27 -4.37
CA ALA A 167 -29.19 3.61 -3.84
C ALA A 167 -30.35 4.60 -3.55
N ARG A 168 -30.01 5.79 -3.02
CA ARG A 168 -31.03 6.85 -2.79
C ARG A 168 -31.62 7.42 -4.08
N LYS A 169 -30.83 7.47 -5.16
CA LYS A 169 -31.33 7.96 -6.47
C LYS A 169 -32.24 6.94 -7.15
N SER A 170 -31.96 5.64 -7.00
CA SER A 170 -32.78 4.57 -7.58
C SER A 170 -34.10 4.33 -6.83
N ALA A 171 -34.23 4.87 -5.64
CA ALA A 171 -35.44 4.78 -4.81
C ALA A 171 -36.42 5.97 -5.00
N LYS A 172 -36.08 6.94 -5.84
CA LYS A 172 -36.92 8.05 -6.29
C LYS A 172 -37.43 7.81 -7.69
#